data_3e8924dc6f54bc2a2fbef96d2ce6acc2
#
_entry.id   3e8924dc6f54bc2a2fbef96d2ce6acc2
#
_cell.length_a   1.000
_cell.length_b   1.000
_cell.length_c   1.000
_cell.angle_alpha   90.00
_cell.angle_beta   90.00
_cell.angle_gamma   90.00
#
_symmetry.space_group_name_H-M   'P 1'
#
loop_
_entity.id
_entity.type
_entity.pdbx_description
1 polymer ?
#
loop_
_entity_poly.entity_id
_entity_poly.type
_entity_poly.pdbx_seq_one_letter_code
_entity_poly.pdbx_strand_id
1 'polypeptide(L)'
;MKRKRIVSVLLIFAALFSLAGCGSQASATQDTESADTAAKKSLVVYFAVAENSGVADAVTSASINPDSDPVHGYTRTVADWAAEYLGADMFSVQTVFDYPTEYQPTTDIALNEQRNNERPELETELENLDQYDTVVFVAPVWWSDIPMAMYTFFDSYDFSGKDLIVYITHYGSRFGRCVQTIRSLEPNATIYEGLAINQTQVAGARNDVIARLQELGY
;
A
#
# COMPACT_ATOMS: atom_id res chain seq x y z
N MET A 1 -7.38 -28.57 44.95
CA MET A 1 -7.69 -28.32 46.35
C MET A 1 -7.72 -26.83 46.63
N LYS A 2 -8.81 -26.39 47.30
CA LYS A 2 -9.05 -25.12 48.03
C LYS A 2 -9.17 -23.81 47.19
N ARG A 3 -10.39 -23.52 46.92
CA ARG A 3 -11.28 -22.35 47.08
C ARG A 3 -10.83 -21.35 48.17
N LYS A 4 -10.91 -20.06 47.89
CA LYS A 4 -11.41 -19.06 48.85
C LYS A 4 -12.13 -17.93 48.10
N ARG A 5 -13.43 -17.79 48.40
CA ARG A 5 -14.32 -16.64 48.16
C ARG A 5 -14.19 -15.69 49.35
N ILE A 6 -14.34 -14.41 49.16
CA ILE A 6 -14.78 -13.37 50.11
C ILE A 6 -15.45 -12.31 49.25
N VAL A 7 -16.68 -12.09 49.18
CA VAL A 7 -17.86 -11.61 49.91
C VAL A 7 -17.71 -10.15 50.42
N SER A 8 -18.50 -9.32 49.76
CA SER A 8 -19.28 -8.13 50.16
C SER A 8 -18.74 -7.11 51.16
N VAL A 9 -18.93 -5.83 50.86
CA VAL A 9 -19.73 -4.93 51.72
C VAL A 9 -20.34 -3.80 50.87
N LEU A 10 -21.66 -3.70 50.98
CA LEU A 10 -22.56 -2.63 50.55
C LEU A 10 -22.49 -1.50 51.57
N LEU A 11 -22.43 -0.24 51.12
CA LEU A 11 -22.78 0.90 51.99
C LEU A 11 -23.60 1.89 51.17
N ILE A 12 -24.88 1.93 51.50
CA ILE A 12 -25.88 2.92 51.10
C ILE A 12 -25.71 4.16 51.98
N PHE A 13 -25.64 5.33 51.36
CA PHE A 13 -25.96 6.59 52.05
C PHE A 13 -26.94 7.38 51.18
N ALA A 14 -28.16 7.43 51.64
CA ALA A 14 -29.19 8.36 51.20
C ALA A 14 -29.11 9.63 52.02
N ALA A 15 -29.09 10.78 51.36
CA ALA A 15 -29.44 12.05 51.96
C ALA A 15 -30.25 12.87 50.98
N LEU A 16 -31.51 13.03 51.27
CA LEU A 16 -32.46 14.00 50.68
C LEU A 16 -32.13 15.40 51.18
N PHE A 17 -32.04 16.36 50.25
CA PHE A 17 -32.40 17.77 50.55
C PHE A 17 -33.09 18.40 49.35
N SER A 18 -34.27 18.87 49.60
CA SER A 18 -35.19 19.55 48.69
C SER A 18 -35.01 21.08 48.73
N LEU A 19 -35.39 21.70 47.64
CA LEU A 19 -36.08 23.00 47.46
C LEU A 19 -35.33 24.11 46.76
N ALA A 20 -35.86 24.38 45.59
CA ALA A 20 -36.35 25.69 45.07
C ALA A 20 -35.34 26.74 44.61
N GLY A 21 -35.49 27.16 43.36
CA GLY A 21 -35.10 28.49 42.92
C GLY A 21 -34.85 28.63 41.41
N CYS A 22 -35.86 29.11 40.71
CA CYS A 22 -35.84 29.98 39.50
C CYS A 22 -34.78 29.82 38.43
N GLY A 23 -35.19 29.44 37.27
CA GLY A 23 -35.07 30.10 35.96
C GLY A 23 -33.71 30.56 35.49
N SER A 24 -33.14 29.80 34.54
CA SER A 24 -32.44 30.35 33.37
C SER A 24 -32.28 29.24 32.36
N GLN A 25 -32.74 29.43 31.12
CA GLN A 25 -32.50 28.60 30.00
C GLN A 25 -30.98 28.46 29.76
N ALA A 26 -30.44 27.33 30.09
CA ALA A 26 -29.12 26.93 29.60
C ALA A 26 -29.34 26.10 28.35
N SER A 27 -28.93 26.64 27.21
CA SER A 27 -28.72 25.91 25.98
C SER A 27 -27.92 24.67 26.27
N ALA A 28 -28.50 23.52 26.00
CA ALA A 28 -27.77 22.27 25.90
C ALA A 28 -26.80 22.39 24.69
N THR A 29 -25.57 22.69 24.95
CA THR A 29 -24.47 22.40 24.05
C THR A 29 -24.44 20.87 23.95
N GLN A 30 -24.90 20.33 22.82
CA GLN A 30 -24.56 19.00 22.39
C GLN A 30 -23.05 19.02 22.20
N ASP A 31 -22.32 18.43 23.12
CA ASP A 31 -20.98 17.93 22.86
C ASP A 31 -21.11 16.90 21.74
N THR A 32 -20.95 17.34 20.51
CA THR A 32 -20.62 16.50 19.39
C THR A 32 -19.23 15.95 19.71
N GLU A 33 -19.19 14.77 20.28
CA GLU A 33 -18.02 13.92 20.29
C GLU A 33 -17.58 13.77 18.82
N SER A 34 -16.66 14.64 18.40
CA SER A 34 -15.94 14.44 17.15
C SER A 34 -15.17 13.15 17.37
N ALA A 35 -15.66 12.06 16.77
CA ALA A 35 -14.86 10.89 16.56
C ALA A 35 -13.56 11.38 15.89
N ASP A 36 -12.49 11.34 16.64
CA ASP A 36 -11.12 11.52 16.15
C ASP A 36 -10.88 10.34 15.19
N THR A 37 -11.27 10.53 13.93
CA THR A 37 -10.84 9.64 12.86
C THR A 37 -9.36 9.93 12.71
N ALA A 38 -8.53 9.17 13.44
CA ALA A 38 -7.10 9.13 13.22
C ALA A 38 -6.87 9.06 11.71
N ALA A 39 -6.13 10.03 11.15
CA ALA A 39 -5.88 10.08 9.72
C ALA A 39 -5.25 8.75 9.32
N LYS A 40 -5.88 8.05 8.36
CA LYS A 40 -5.41 6.76 7.85
C LYS A 40 -3.97 6.94 7.36
N LYS A 41 -3.04 6.18 7.92
CA LYS A 41 -1.65 6.22 7.49
C LYS A 41 -1.50 5.39 6.22
N SER A 42 -0.83 5.95 5.23
CA SER A 42 -0.64 5.32 3.93
C SER A 42 0.82 4.91 3.72
N LEU A 43 1.02 3.82 2.98
CA LEU A 43 2.31 3.34 2.52
C LEU A 43 2.28 3.17 1.00
N VAL A 44 3.34 3.52 0.31
CA VAL A 44 3.55 3.19 -1.10
C VAL A 44 4.63 2.12 -1.20
N VAL A 45 4.24 0.93 -1.65
CA VAL A 45 5.13 -0.19 -1.92
C VAL A 45 5.37 -0.30 -3.42
N TYR A 46 6.61 -0.36 -3.86
CA TYR A 46 6.90 -0.47 -5.29
C TYR A 46 8.07 -1.40 -5.58
N PHE A 47 8.06 -1.94 -6.80
CA PHE A 47 9.17 -2.68 -7.38
C PHE A 47 9.63 -1.98 -8.66
N ALA A 48 10.90 -1.58 -8.70
CA ALA A 48 11.50 -0.95 -9.86
C ALA A 48 12.79 -1.68 -10.27
N VAL A 49 12.92 -2.03 -11.55
CA VAL A 49 14.12 -2.73 -12.04
C VAL A 49 15.37 -1.92 -11.79
N ALA A 50 15.32 -0.59 -11.96
CA ALA A 50 16.46 0.28 -11.74
C ALA A 50 17.07 0.13 -10.32
N GLU A 51 16.27 -0.18 -9.32
CA GLU A 51 16.71 -0.38 -7.94
C GLU A 51 17.12 -1.83 -7.65
N ASN A 52 16.77 -2.75 -8.55
CA ASN A 52 17.06 -4.17 -8.47
C ASN A 52 18.13 -4.63 -9.48
N SER A 53 18.74 -3.71 -10.22
CA SER A 53 19.80 -3.98 -11.20
C SER A 53 21.05 -3.15 -10.96
N GLY A 54 21.02 -2.25 -9.98
CA GLY A 54 22.12 -1.34 -9.69
C GLY A 54 22.45 -0.33 -10.80
N VAL A 55 21.72 -0.37 -11.92
CA VAL A 55 21.94 0.51 -13.08
C VAL A 55 20.60 0.97 -13.68
N ALA A 56 20.50 2.25 -13.98
CA ALA A 56 19.30 2.92 -14.43
C ALA A 56 18.85 2.63 -15.89
N ASP A 57 19.37 1.60 -16.55
CA ASP A 57 19.28 1.46 -18.01
C ASP A 57 18.45 0.27 -18.52
N ALA A 58 17.60 -0.33 -17.66
CA ALA A 58 16.81 -1.49 -18.01
C ALA A 58 15.65 -1.15 -18.98
N VAL A 59 15.65 -1.77 -20.14
CA VAL A 59 14.61 -1.61 -21.18
C VAL A 59 13.44 -2.58 -20.94
N THR A 60 12.75 -2.41 -19.82
CA THR A 60 11.49 -3.12 -19.53
C THR A 60 10.38 -2.10 -19.30
N SER A 61 9.13 -2.52 -19.07
CA SER A 61 8.06 -1.60 -18.66
C SER A 61 8.34 -0.89 -17.32
N ALA A 62 9.37 -1.32 -16.60
CA ALA A 62 9.95 -0.67 -15.43
C ALA A 62 11.12 0.26 -15.79
N SER A 63 11.33 0.57 -17.07
CA SER A 63 12.43 1.38 -17.60
C SER A 63 12.48 2.78 -16.98
N ILE A 64 13.68 3.39 -17.11
CA ILE A 64 13.96 4.71 -16.55
C ILE A 64 13.11 5.81 -17.19
N ASN A 65 12.76 6.79 -16.36
CA ASN A 65 12.29 8.08 -16.78
C ASN A 65 13.52 9.02 -16.93
N PRO A 66 13.99 9.29 -18.17
CA PRO A 66 15.19 10.10 -18.37
C PRO A 66 14.99 11.57 -17.97
N ASP A 67 13.73 12.01 -17.84
CA ASP A 67 13.39 13.37 -17.46
C ASP A 67 13.32 13.58 -15.94
N SER A 68 13.52 12.52 -15.13
CA SER A 68 13.56 12.63 -13.67
C SER A 68 14.96 12.98 -13.18
N ASP A 69 15.05 13.77 -12.09
CA ASP A 69 16.29 14.11 -11.41
C ASP A 69 16.12 13.86 -9.89
N PRO A 70 16.74 12.83 -9.29
CA PRO A 70 17.57 11.80 -9.94
C PRO A 70 16.79 10.93 -10.94
N VAL A 71 17.50 10.26 -11.84
CA VAL A 71 16.90 9.37 -12.83
C VAL A 71 16.25 8.18 -12.12
N HIS A 72 14.93 8.05 -12.24
CA HIS A 72 14.15 6.96 -11.68
C HIS A 72 13.51 6.10 -12.76
N GLY A 73 13.21 4.85 -12.45
CA GLY A 73 12.37 4.00 -13.28
C GLY A 73 10.93 4.53 -13.37
N TYR A 74 10.21 4.20 -14.43
CA TYR A 74 8.81 4.62 -14.61
C TYR A 74 7.92 4.19 -13.44
N THR A 75 8.12 3.00 -12.92
CA THR A 75 7.37 2.49 -11.77
C THR A 75 7.64 3.34 -10.52
N ARG A 76 8.92 3.66 -10.24
CA ARG A 76 9.31 4.55 -9.14
C ARG A 76 8.69 5.94 -9.30
N THR A 77 8.68 6.49 -10.50
CA THR A 77 8.09 7.81 -10.79
C THR A 77 6.59 7.84 -10.43
N VAL A 78 5.84 6.79 -10.75
CA VAL A 78 4.42 6.67 -10.38
C VAL A 78 4.27 6.54 -8.86
N ALA A 79 5.14 5.77 -8.20
CA ALA A 79 5.17 5.62 -6.75
C ALA A 79 5.44 6.96 -6.04
N ASP A 80 6.42 7.73 -6.52
CA ASP A 80 6.75 9.05 -5.98
C ASP A 80 5.54 10.00 -6.00
N TRP A 81 4.79 10.04 -7.12
CA TRP A 81 3.59 10.89 -7.22
C TRP A 81 2.47 10.49 -6.27
N ALA A 82 2.25 9.19 -6.10
CA ALA A 82 1.27 8.69 -5.15
C ALA A 82 1.68 9.00 -3.70
N ALA A 83 2.96 8.80 -3.38
CA ALA A 83 3.49 9.09 -2.05
C ALA A 83 3.46 10.58 -1.72
N GLU A 84 3.87 11.43 -2.65
CA GLU A 84 3.82 12.89 -2.48
C GLU A 84 2.39 13.37 -2.24
N TYR A 85 1.43 12.88 -3.02
CA TYR A 85 0.03 13.28 -2.89
C TYR A 85 -0.59 12.85 -1.56
N LEU A 86 -0.33 11.61 -1.14
CA LEU A 86 -0.89 11.02 0.09
C LEU A 86 -0.13 11.42 1.36
N GLY A 87 1.08 12.01 1.24
CA GLY A 87 2.00 12.16 2.37
C GLY A 87 2.42 10.80 2.94
N ALA A 88 2.53 9.78 2.08
CA ALA A 88 2.76 8.40 2.46
C ALA A 88 4.26 8.09 2.63
N ASP A 89 4.55 7.14 3.52
CA ASP A 89 5.86 6.50 3.56
C ASP A 89 6.08 5.66 2.28
N MET A 90 7.33 5.43 1.90
CA MET A 90 7.69 4.63 0.72
C MET A 90 8.51 3.41 1.11
N PHE A 91 8.26 2.30 0.43
CA PHE A 91 9.02 1.06 0.57
C PHE A 91 9.37 0.47 -0.80
N SER A 92 10.67 0.31 -1.07
CA SER A 92 11.19 -0.35 -2.25
C SER A 92 11.36 -1.84 -2.00
N VAL A 93 10.70 -2.67 -2.80
CA VAL A 93 10.94 -4.11 -2.80
C VAL A 93 12.19 -4.38 -3.60
N GLN A 94 13.26 -4.79 -2.91
CA GLN A 94 14.55 -5.11 -3.52
C GLN A 94 14.88 -6.57 -3.30
N THR A 95 15.49 -7.18 -4.30
CA THR A 95 15.92 -8.58 -4.28
C THR A 95 17.41 -8.69 -3.98
N VAL A 96 17.80 -9.76 -3.30
CA VAL A 96 19.23 -10.10 -3.10
C VAL A 96 19.94 -10.32 -4.43
N PHE A 97 19.21 -10.81 -5.43
CA PHE A 97 19.71 -11.02 -6.77
C PHE A 97 19.52 -9.75 -7.62
N ASP A 98 20.59 -9.25 -8.22
CA ASP A 98 20.53 -8.15 -9.18
C ASP A 98 20.03 -8.66 -10.55
N TYR A 99 18.92 -8.11 -11.02
CA TYR A 99 18.46 -8.38 -12.38
C TYR A 99 19.41 -7.76 -13.41
N PRO A 100 19.62 -8.42 -14.57
CA PRO A 100 20.40 -7.85 -15.66
C PRO A 100 19.81 -6.50 -16.13
N THR A 101 20.67 -5.64 -16.67
CA THR A 101 20.26 -4.36 -17.23
C THR A 101 19.66 -4.49 -18.63
N GLU A 102 19.96 -5.58 -19.33
CA GLU A 102 19.48 -5.82 -20.69
C GLU A 102 18.10 -6.44 -20.68
N TYR A 103 17.29 -6.04 -21.65
CA TYR A 103 15.91 -6.48 -21.81
C TYR A 103 15.75 -8.01 -21.87
N GLN A 104 16.48 -8.66 -22.79
CA GLN A 104 16.27 -10.09 -23.04
C GLN A 104 16.67 -10.97 -21.84
N PRO A 105 17.86 -10.81 -21.23
CA PRO A 105 18.21 -11.57 -20.03
C PRO A 105 17.23 -11.37 -18.88
N THR A 106 16.78 -10.13 -18.63
CA THR A 106 15.79 -9.84 -17.58
C THR A 106 14.46 -10.53 -17.84
N THR A 107 13.96 -10.49 -19.08
CA THR A 107 12.70 -11.14 -19.44
C THR A 107 12.79 -12.67 -19.39
N ASP A 108 13.95 -13.25 -19.74
CA ASP A 108 14.15 -14.70 -19.66
C ASP A 108 14.19 -15.19 -18.20
N ILE A 109 14.85 -14.45 -17.31
CA ILE A 109 14.84 -14.71 -15.87
C ILE A 109 13.42 -14.61 -15.32
N ALA A 110 12.72 -13.50 -15.57
CA ALA A 110 11.34 -13.29 -15.13
C ALA A 110 10.38 -14.39 -15.60
N LEU A 111 10.56 -14.89 -16.84
CA LEU A 111 9.79 -16.01 -17.37
C LEU A 111 10.07 -17.32 -16.63
N ASN A 112 11.34 -17.59 -16.33
CA ASN A 112 11.74 -18.79 -15.60
C ASN A 112 11.22 -18.76 -14.16
N GLU A 113 11.35 -17.63 -13.47
CA GLU A 113 10.79 -17.43 -12.13
C GLU A 113 9.27 -17.71 -12.14
N GLN A 114 8.54 -17.15 -13.09
CA GLN A 114 7.09 -17.35 -13.19
C GLN A 114 6.73 -18.80 -13.48
N ARG A 115 7.42 -19.47 -14.43
CA ARG A 115 7.15 -20.87 -14.79
C ARG A 115 7.42 -21.84 -13.64
N ASN A 116 8.45 -21.55 -12.86
CA ASN A 116 8.87 -22.38 -11.74
C ASN A 116 8.16 -21.99 -10.44
N ASN A 117 7.33 -20.94 -10.47
CA ASN A 117 6.69 -20.33 -9.28
C ASN A 117 7.73 -20.00 -8.19
N GLU A 118 8.86 -19.43 -8.61
CA GLU A 118 9.95 -19.07 -7.71
C GLU A 118 9.56 -17.91 -6.78
N ARG A 119 10.30 -17.81 -5.69
CA ARG A 119 10.19 -16.73 -4.71
C ARG A 119 11.57 -16.11 -4.55
N PRO A 120 11.93 -15.12 -5.40
CA PRO A 120 13.20 -14.41 -5.24
C PRO A 120 13.36 -13.89 -3.82
N GLU A 121 14.52 -14.11 -3.23
CA GLU A 121 14.84 -13.63 -1.89
C GLU A 121 14.90 -12.10 -1.88
N LEU A 122 14.27 -11.49 -0.88
CA LEU A 122 14.24 -10.03 -0.72
C LEU A 122 15.38 -9.58 0.18
N GLU A 123 16.03 -8.50 -0.23
CA GLU A 123 17.03 -7.79 0.56
C GLU A 123 16.38 -6.83 1.56
N THR A 124 15.25 -6.24 1.18
CA THR A 124 14.55 -5.25 2.00
C THR A 124 13.46 -5.91 2.84
N GLU A 125 13.34 -5.47 4.10
CA GLU A 125 12.32 -5.92 5.05
C GLU A 125 11.46 -4.72 5.48
N LEU A 126 10.13 -4.88 5.42
CA LEU A 126 9.19 -3.87 5.85
C LEU A 126 8.87 -4.02 7.33
N GLU A 127 9.23 -3.02 8.11
CA GLU A 127 8.89 -2.97 9.52
C GLU A 127 7.50 -2.34 9.74
N ASN A 128 6.78 -2.86 10.75
CA ASN A 128 5.55 -2.24 11.27
C ASN A 128 4.44 -1.99 10.21
N LEU A 129 4.14 -2.98 9.35
CA LEU A 129 3.03 -2.90 8.39
C LEU A 129 1.70 -2.54 9.07
N ASP A 130 1.50 -2.93 10.32
CA ASP A 130 0.25 -2.71 11.07
C ASP A 130 -0.12 -1.23 11.27
N GLN A 131 0.85 -0.33 11.17
CA GLN A 131 0.60 1.11 11.30
C GLN A 131 -0.11 1.72 10.07
N TYR A 132 -0.22 0.98 8.96
CA TYR A 132 -0.81 1.46 7.71
C TYR A 132 -2.16 0.82 7.46
N ASP A 133 -3.17 1.63 7.15
CA ASP A 133 -4.51 1.20 6.76
C ASP A 133 -4.63 1.06 5.24
N THR A 134 -3.89 1.89 4.51
CA THR A 134 -3.90 1.97 3.05
C THR A 134 -2.50 1.70 2.49
N VAL A 135 -2.43 0.80 1.53
CA VAL A 135 -1.17 0.51 0.82
C VAL A 135 -1.37 0.66 -0.68
N VAL A 136 -0.58 1.53 -1.29
CA VAL A 136 -0.54 1.69 -2.74
C VAL A 136 0.58 0.81 -3.30
N PHE A 137 0.23 -0.17 -4.14
CA PHE A 137 1.18 -1.01 -4.84
C PHE A 137 1.46 -0.49 -6.23
N VAL A 138 2.74 -0.32 -6.56
CA VAL A 138 3.17 0.11 -7.89
C VAL A 138 4.19 -0.89 -8.44
N ALA A 139 3.85 -1.57 -9.52
CA ALA A 139 4.71 -2.59 -10.12
C ALA A 139 4.66 -2.58 -11.65
N PRO A 140 5.69 -3.07 -12.34
CA PRO A 140 5.61 -3.32 -13.77
C PRO A 140 4.84 -4.62 -14.05
N VAL A 141 4.32 -4.76 -15.27
CA VAL A 141 3.81 -6.04 -15.76
C VAL A 141 4.96 -6.86 -16.33
N TRP A 142 5.21 -8.01 -15.76
CA TRP A 142 6.12 -9.01 -16.28
C TRP A 142 5.36 -10.27 -16.67
N TRP A 143 5.44 -10.67 -17.97
CA TRP A 143 4.70 -11.82 -18.49
C TRP A 143 3.22 -11.87 -18.10
N SER A 144 2.57 -10.71 -18.26
CA SER A 144 1.14 -10.51 -17.95
C SER A 144 0.77 -10.60 -16.47
N ASP A 145 1.74 -10.52 -15.57
CA ASP A 145 1.52 -10.57 -14.13
C ASP A 145 2.48 -9.63 -13.38
N ILE A 146 2.38 -9.58 -12.05
CA ILE A 146 3.37 -8.91 -11.20
C ILE A 146 4.67 -9.71 -11.19
N PRO A 147 5.84 -9.06 -10.97
CA PRO A 147 7.13 -9.75 -10.78
C PRO A 147 7.09 -10.75 -9.62
N MET A 148 7.85 -11.85 -9.72
CA MET A 148 7.86 -12.89 -8.68
C MET A 148 8.41 -12.39 -7.34
N ALA A 149 9.26 -11.36 -7.33
CA ALA A 149 9.66 -10.66 -6.11
C ALA A 149 8.45 -10.06 -5.35
N MET A 150 7.43 -9.58 -6.06
CA MET A 150 6.19 -9.09 -5.43
C MET A 150 5.36 -10.23 -4.83
N TYR A 151 5.40 -11.45 -5.39
CA TYR A 151 4.81 -12.62 -4.75
C TYR A 151 5.52 -12.94 -3.43
N THR A 152 6.86 -12.89 -3.39
CA THR A 152 7.62 -13.07 -2.15
C THR A 152 7.21 -12.04 -1.11
N PHE A 153 7.02 -10.78 -1.55
CA PHE A 153 6.57 -9.70 -0.66
C PHE A 153 5.18 -9.99 -0.09
N PHE A 154 4.19 -10.36 -0.91
CA PHE A 154 2.86 -10.71 -0.44
C PHE A 154 2.86 -11.95 0.47
N ASP A 155 3.68 -12.95 0.17
CA ASP A 155 3.81 -14.15 1.02
C ASP A 155 4.44 -13.85 2.40
N SER A 156 5.13 -12.71 2.55
CA SER A 156 5.86 -12.33 3.76
C SER A 156 5.05 -11.47 4.75
N TYR A 157 3.94 -10.86 4.30
CA TYR A 157 3.18 -9.89 5.09
C TYR A 157 1.67 -10.16 5.02
N ASP A 158 0.94 -9.84 6.10
CA ASP A 158 -0.51 -9.96 6.18
C ASP A 158 -1.18 -8.61 5.91
N PHE A 159 -1.91 -8.52 4.81
CA PHE A 159 -2.66 -7.32 4.42
C PHE A 159 -4.14 -7.39 4.78
N SER A 160 -4.56 -8.34 5.61
CA SER A 160 -5.97 -8.49 6.02
C SER A 160 -6.53 -7.20 6.61
N GLY A 161 -7.70 -6.78 6.12
CA GLY A 161 -8.40 -5.57 6.55
C GLY A 161 -7.84 -4.25 6.01
N LYS A 162 -6.78 -4.28 5.19
CA LYS A 162 -6.19 -3.09 4.58
C LYS A 162 -6.82 -2.79 3.22
N ASP A 163 -6.78 -1.52 2.84
CA ASP A 163 -7.12 -1.06 1.50
C ASP A 163 -5.86 -1.11 0.62
N LEU A 164 -5.89 -1.87 -0.48
CA LEU A 164 -4.79 -2.01 -1.43
C LEU A 164 -5.15 -1.37 -2.76
N ILE A 165 -4.40 -0.35 -3.19
CA ILE A 165 -4.62 0.36 -4.46
C ILE A 165 -3.50 -0.04 -5.43
N VAL A 166 -3.85 -0.61 -6.58
CA VAL A 166 -2.89 -1.23 -7.51
C VAL A 166 -2.67 -0.35 -8.72
N TYR A 167 -1.47 0.22 -8.85
CA TYR A 167 -0.98 0.90 -10.04
C TYR A 167 0.01 0.01 -10.78
N ILE A 168 -0.10 -0.03 -12.09
CA ILE A 168 0.75 -0.88 -12.94
C ILE A 168 1.35 -0.06 -14.07
N THR A 169 2.66 -0.20 -14.28
CA THR A 169 3.33 0.28 -15.49
C THR A 169 3.45 -0.87 -16.50
N HIS A 170 3.23 -0.59 -17.78
CA HIS A 170 3.22 -1.63 -18.81
C HIS A 170 3.63 -1.12 -20.19
N TYR A 171 3.95 -2.04 -21.12
CA TYR A 171 4.21 -1.76 -22.54
C TYR A 171 3.15 -2.37 -23.48
N GLY A 172 1.87 -2.35 -23.06
CA GLY A 172 0.75 -2.86 -23.87
C GLY A 172 -0.16 -3.85 -23.14
N SER A 173 0.31 -4.49 -22.07
CA SER A 173 -0.43 -5.55 -21.33
C SER A 173 -1.56 -5.00 -20.45
N ARG A 174 -1.65 -3.69 -20.23
CA ARG A 174 -2.54 -3.08 -19.24
C ARG A 174 -2.33 -3.72 -17.87
N PHE A 175 -3.38 -4.02 -17.13
CA PHE A 175 -3.27 -4.74 -15.85
C PHE A 175 -2.82 -6.21 -15.99
N GLY A 176 -2.92 -6.80 -17.18
CA GLY A 176 -2.70 -8.23 -17.32
C GLY A 176 -3.55 -9.02 -16.30
N ARG A 177 -2.90 -9.87 -15.52
CA ARG A 177 -3.51 -10.61 -14.40
C ARG A 177 -3.20 -9.99 -13.03
N CYS A 178 -2.40 -8.93 -12.97
CA CYS A 178 -1.85 -8.37 -11.73
C CYS A 178 -2.89 -8.19 -10.62
N VAL A 179 -4.01 -7.51 -10.93
CA VAL A 179 -5.06 -7.28 -9.93
C VAL A 179 -5.74 -8.58 -9.49
N GLN A 180 -5.98 -9.51 -10.42
CA GLN A 180 -6.55 -10.81 -10.08
C GLN A 180 -5.59 -11.63 -9.20
N THR A 181 -4.31 -11.60 -9.51
CA THR A 181 -3.26 -12.25 -8.74
C THR A 181 -3.25 -11.71 -7.31
N ILE A 182 -3.19 -10.37 -7.14
CA ILE A 182 -3.20 -9.74 -5.81
C ILE A 182 -4.47 -10.10 -5.02
N ARG A 183 -5.65 -10.10 -5.68
CA ARG A 183 -6.90 -10.56 -5.03
C ARG A 183 -6.84 -12.01 -4.57
N SER A 184 -6.09 -12.84 -5.26
CA SER A 184 -5.94 -14.26 -4.89
C SER A 184 -4.94 -14.47 -3.77
N LEU A 185 -3.88 -13.64 -3.71
CA LEU A 185 -2.88 -13.66 -2.64
C LEU A 185 -3.45 -13.06 -1.35
N GLU A 186 -4.23 -11.98 -1.47
CA GLU A 186 -4.76 -11.20 -0.34
C GLU A 186 -6.30 -11.20 -0.32
N PRO A 187 -6.95 -12.35 -0.07
CA PRO A 187 -8.41 -12.47 -0.13
C PRO A 187 -9.15 -11.69 0.97
N ASN A 188 -8.44 -11.31 2.03
CA ASN A 188 -8.98 -10.58 3.18
C ASN A 188 -8.71 -9.07 3.12
N ALA A 189 -8.03 -8.57 2.07
CA ALA A 189 -7.82 -7.16 1.83
C ALA A 189 -8.87 -6.62 0.85
N THR A 190 -9.11 -5.31 0.88
CA THR A 190 -9.96 -4.64 -0.13
C THR A 190 -9.09 -4.14 -1.27
N ILE A 191 -9.24 -4.69 -2.48
CA ILE A 191 -8.40 -4.38 -3.61
C ILE A 191 -9.10 -3.38 -4.55
N TYR A 192 -8.50 -2.21 -4.73
CA TYR A 192 -8.91 -1.18 -5.67
C TYR A 192 -7.99 -1.15 -6.89
N GLU A 193 -8.58 -1.01 -8.06
CA GLU A 193 -7.84 -0.76 -9.28
C GLU A 193 -7.47 0.74 -9.34
N GLY A 194 -6.20 1.04 -9.30
CA GLY A 194 -5.64 2.35 -9.60
C GLY A 194 -5.66 2.59 -11.11
N LEU A 195 -4.47 2.71 -11.72
CA LEU A 195 -4.32 2.85 -13.17
C LEU A 195 -3.29 1.85 -13.72
N ALA A 196 -3.53 1.41 -14.96
CA ALA A 196 -2.52 0.75 -15.79
C ALA A 196 -1.96 1.80 -16.77
N ILE A 197 -0.72 2.22 -16.55
CA ILE A 197 -0.08 3.33 -17.25
C ILE A 197 0.93 2.77 -18.26
N ASN A 198 0.70 3.06 -19.56
CA ASN A 198 1.70 2.70 -20.56
C ASN A 198 2.99 3.52 -20.34
N GLN A 199 4.15 2.88 -20.40
CA GLN A 199 5.44 3.52 -20.15
C GLN A 199 5.67 4.78 -21.00
N THR A 200 5.13 4.82 -22.23
CA THR A 200 5.22 5.99 -23.12
C THR A 200 4.35 7.17 -22.68
N GLN A 201 3.46 6.95 -21.72
CA GLN A 201 2.52 7.96 -21.20
C GLN A 201 2.87 8.42 -19.79
N VAL A 202 3.84 7.77 -19.13
CA VAL A 202 4.19 8.07 -17.73
C VAL A 202 4.53 9.55 -17.56
N ALA A 203 5.31 10.15 -18.45
CA ALA A 203 5.73 11.56 -18.32
C ALA A 203 4.55 12.55 -18.13
N GLY A 204 3.36 12.23 -18.65
CA GLY A 204 2.15 13.07 -18.54
C GLY A 204 1.12 12.59 -17.53
N ALA A 205 1.33 11.45 -16.86
CA ALA A 205 0.30 10.75 -16.11
C ALA A 205 0.12 11.21 -14.65
N ARG A 206 0.92 12.17 -14.16
CA ARG A 206 0.87 12.60 -12.75
C ARG A 206 -0.53 13.00 -12.29
N ASN A 207 -1.22 13.82 -13.09
CA ASN A 207 -2.55 14.29 -12.75
C ASN A 207 -3.58 13.15 -12.76
N ASP A 208 -3.44 12.18 -13.66
CA ASP A 208 -4.34 11.03 -13.73
C ASP A 208 -4.15 10.10 -12.52
N VAL A 209 -2.91 9.90 -12.06
CA VAL A 209 -2.59 9.15 -10.83
C VAL A 209 -3.27 9.79 -9.63
N ILE A 210 -3.13 11.11 -9.47
CA ILE A 210 -3.73 11.86 -8.37
C ILE A 210 -5.27 11.84 -8.47
N ALA A 211 -5.83 12.12 -9.65
CA ALA A 211 -7.28 12.12 -9.86
C ALA A 211 -7.88 10.75 -9.51
N ARG A 212 -7.17 9.66 -9.84
CA ARG A 212 -7.64 8.31 -9.51
C ARG A 212 -7.64 8.04 -7.99
N LEU A 213 -6.66 8.52 -7.25
CA LEU A 213 -6.66 8.44 -5.78
C LEU A 213 -7.83 9.22 -5.19
N GLN A 214 -8.11 10.43 -5.70
CA GLN A 214 -9.25 11.25 -5.30
C GLN A 214 -10.59 10.57 -5.58
N GLU A 215 -10.77 9.95 -6.75
CA GLU A 215 -11.97 9.18 -7.09
C GLU A 215 -12.22 8.01 -6.15
N LEU A 216 -11.14 7.42 -5.62
CA LEU A 216 -11.20 6.33 -4.65
C LEU A 216 -11.43 6.83 -3.21
N GLY A 217 -11.40 8.14 -2.98
CA GLY A 217 -11.67 8.77 -1.69
C GLY A 217 -10.43 8.99 -0.81
N TYR A 218 -9.25 9.04 -1.44
CA TYR A 218 -7.96 9.28 -0.78
C TYR A 218 -7.40 10.67 -1.03
#